data_829493b8aa8d0a1ab2d690855f28391c
#
_entry.id   829493b8aa8d0a1ab2d690855f28391c
#
_cell.length_a   1.000
_cell.length_b   1.000
_cell.length_c   1.000
_cell.angle_alpha   90.00
_cell.angle_beta   90.00
_cell.angle_gamma   90.00
#
_symmetry.space_group_name_H-M   'P 1'
#
loop_
_entity.id
_entity.type
_entity.pdbx_description
1 polymer ?
#
loop_
_entity_poly.entity_id
_entity_poly.type
_entity_poly.pdbx_seq_one_letter_code
_entity_poly.pdbx_strand_id
1 'polypeptide(L)'
;ISNPENGAKPARNVNWWDSAEKLGDYKVRLNLTKEFPAALEFLSGPIVMYPNEYYAEVGPEGMAMKPVGTGPYAVTSVEPGKRYKFKKNDNYHASSPKGQANIGNITIRTIAESNTQLAELFSGGVDWIWKVKPDQAERIASQGQFTVKNASTMRIGYLNFDAMGRHSENPMNDVRVRRAIAHAIDRESIVNALVGGESIVVHSLCFPSQFGCTQDVPKYDYNPEKAKQLLAEAGYPNGFEIPFLAYRNRDFAEAMINNLNAVGIKTNFEYLKYAAFRDKVQDGGSPFNFGTWGSYSINDVSAITSHFQSGGKDDYSKDAEVIKQLGIGDSSVDPDVRKDAYKAALSRISGEVFMFPLWSYNTWYAFSKDVDFNPTSDEIPRFFTAKWM
;
A
#
# COMPACT_ATOMS: atom_id res chain seq x y z
N ILE A 1 10.44 -17.41 11.73
CA ILE A 1 10.16 -16.15 10.98
C ILE A 1 11.34 -15.18 11.12
N SER A 2 11.89 -15.00 12.32
CA SER A 2 13.04 -14.11 12.58
C SER A 2 14.40 -14.66 12.15
N ASN A 3 14.51 -15.94 11.81
CA ASN A 3 15.78 -16.51 11.35
C ASN A 3 16.06 -16.09 9.89
N PRO A 4 17.16 -15.36 9.61
CA PRO A 4 17.54 -14.95 8.26
C PRO A 4 17.74 -16.13 7.29
N GLU A 5 18.14 -17.29 7.79
CA GLU A 5 18.35 -18.49 6.99
C GLU A 5 17.04 -19.03 6.39
N ASN A 6 15.90 -18.78 7.03
CA ASN A 6 14.59 -19.14 6.50
C ASN A 6 14.09 -18.22 5.38
N GLY A 7 14.86 -17.21 5.00
CA GLY A 7 14.51 -16.29 3.91
C GLY A 7 13.24 -15.48 4.12
N ALA A 8 12.74 -15.37 5.36
CA ALA A 8 11.52 -14.63 5.66
C ALA A 8 11.67 -13.16 5.29
N LYS A 9 10.85 -12.69 4.37
CA LYS A 9 10.78 -11.30 3.90
C LYS A 9 9.34 -10.79 4.07
N PRO A 10 9.18 -9.53 4.49
CA PRO A 10 10.20 -8.56 4.90
C PRO A 10 10.50 -8.61 6.41
N ALA A 11 11.76 -8.53 6.76
CA ALA A 11 12.22 -8.52 8.15
C ALA A 11 11.53 -7.46 9.03
N ARG A 12 11.15 -6.31 8.44
CA ARG A 12 10.44 -5.23 9.15
C ARG A 12 9.12 -5.63 9.79
N ASN A 13 8.42 -6.62 9.23
CA ASN A 13 7.14 -7.09 9.78
C ASN A 13 7.33 -7.89 11.08
N VAL A 14 8.56 -8.27 11.40
CA VAL A 14 8.89 -9.16 12.52
C VAL A 14 10.09 -8.71 13.35
N ASN A 15 10.70 -7.55 13.07
CA ASN A 15 11.86 -7.04 13.79
C ASN A 15 11.58 -6.63 15.25
N TRP A 16 10.31 -6.53 15.61
CA TRP A 16 9.82 -6.29 16.96
C TRP A 16 9.65 -7.59 17.77
N TRP A 17 9.72 -8.76 17.13
CA TRP A 17 9.53 -10.09 17.72
C TRP A 17 10.89 -10.71 18.03
N ASP A 18 11.13 -11.07 19.29
CA ASP A 18 12.32 -11.76 19.74
C ASP A 18 12.13 -13.30 19.64
N SER A 19 11.17 -13.82 20.41
CA SER A 19 10.98 -15.28 20.52
C SER A 19 9.53 -15.65 20.81
N ALA A 20 9.23 -16.95 20.68
CA ALA A 20 7.97 -17.53 21.08
C ALA A 20 8.22 -18.72 22.04
N GLU A 21 7.48 -18.75 23.14
CA GLU A 21 7.58 -19.79 24.17
C GLU A 21 6.24 -20.54 24.29
N LYS A 22 6.27 -21.87 24.18
CA LYS A 22 5.09 -22.70 24.44
C LYS A 22 4.87 -22.81 25.95
N LEU A 23 3.75 -22.27 26.43
CA LEU A 23 3.34 -22.34 27.84
C LEU A 23 2.34 -23.49 28.13
N GLY A 24 1.80 -24.09 27.08
CA GLY A 24 0.81 -25.19 27.17
C GLY A 24 0.29 -25.52 25.78
N ASP A 25 -0.66 -26.46 25.69
CA ASP A 25 -1.15 -26.95 24.39
C ASP A 25 -1.88 -25.89 23.59
N TYR A 26 -2.46 -24.89 24.26
CA TYR A 26 -3.21 -23.79 23.63
C TYR A 26 -2.74 -22.42 24.10
N LYS A 27 -1.51 -22.33 24.66
CA LYS A 27 -0.99 -21.08 25.20
C LYS A 27 0.44 -20.85 24.74
N VAL A 28 0.69 -19.72 24.09
CA VAL A 28 2.00 -19.26 23.63
C VAL A 28 2.27 -17.88 24.18
N ARG A 29 3.50 -17.63 24.62
CA ARG A 29 4.01 -16.29 24.92
C ARG A 29 4.85 -15.82 23.77
N LEU A 30 4.57 -14.61 23.28
CA LEU A 30 5.44 -13.90 22.34
C LEU A 30 6.29 -12.90 23.13
N ASN A 31 7.60 -13.03 23.05
CA ASN A 31 8.53 -12.10 23.64
C ASN A 31 8.92 -11.08 22.57
N LEU A 32 8.86 -9.80 22.93
CA LEU A 32 9.14 -8.69 22.02
C LEU A 32 10.53 -8.13 22.31
N THR A 33 11.23 -7.65 21.28
CA THR A 33 12.52 -6.95 21.43
C THR A 33 12.34 -5.56 22.07
N LYS A 34 11.14 -4.99 21.95
CA LYS A 34 10.72 -3.69 22.49
C LYS A 34 9.20 -3.66 22.60
N GLU A 35 8.66 -2.73 23.36
CA GLU A 35 7.22 -2.43 23.31
C GLU A 35 6.82 -2.11 21.86
N PHE A 36 5.74 -2.74 21.40
CA PHE A 36 5.24 -2.58 20.04
C PHE A 36 3.72 -2.72 20.04
N PRO A 37 2.97 -1.66 20.32
CA PRO A 37 1.51 -1.69 20.43
C PRO A 37 0.79 -2.18 19.18
N ALA A 38 1.36 -1.97 17.99
CA ALA A 38 0.81 -2.46 16.73
C ALA A 38 0.99 -3.98 16.51
N ALA A 39 1.60 -4.74 17.45
CA ALA A 39 1.86 -6.17 17.28
C ALA A 39 0.63 -6.99 16.88
N LEU A 40 -0.55 -6.69 17.47
CA LEU A 40 -1.80 -7.40 17.15
C LEU A 40 -2.26 -7.14 15.72
N GLU A 41 -2.08 -5.94 15.19
CA GLU A 41 -2.35 -5.60 13.79
C GLU A 41 -1.48 -6.43 12.85
N PHE A 42 -0.18 -6.57 13.15
CA PHE A 42 0.74 -7.39 12.36
C PHE A 42 0.41 -8.88 12.45
N LEU A 43 0.02 -9.37 13.63
CA LEU A 43 -0.37 -10.78 13.83
C LEU A 43 -1.69 -11.11 13.13
N SER A 44 -2.62 -10.16 13.03
CA SER A 44 -3.91 -10.38 12.39
C SER A 44 -3.87 -10.27 10.86
N GLY A 45 -2.83 -9.68 10.30
CA GLY A 45 -2.67 -9.38 8.88
C GLY A 45 -1.53 -10.16 8.22
N PRO A 46 -0.34 -9.58 8.09
CA PRO A 46 0.75 -10.11 7.26
C PRO A 46 1.46 -11.35 7.83
N ILE A 47 1.29 -11.66 9.11
CA ILE A 47 1.96 -12.81 9.74
C ILE A 47 1.03 -14.02 9.70
N VAL A 48 1.48 -15.08 9.02
CA VAL A 48 0.74 -16.35 8.90
C VAL A 48 1.33 -17.42 9.80
N MET A 49 0.47 -18.33 10.29
CA MET A 49 0.86 -19.47 11.11
C MET A 49 0.96 -20.73 10.25
N TYR A 50 2.08 -21.43 10.32
CA TYR A 50 2.31 -22.68 9.60
C TYR A 50 2.30 -23.87 10.56
N PRO A 51 1.79 -25.07 10.14
CA PRO A 51 1.95 -26.30 10.89
C PRO A 51 3.44 -26.67 10.99
N ASN A 52 3.98 -26.74 12.21
CA ASN A 52 5.41 -26.88 12.45
C ASN A 52 6.02 -28.14 11.80
N GLU A 53 5.42 -29.29 12.05
CA GLU A 53 5.93 -30.58 11.53
C GLU A 53 5.87 -30.62 10.00
N TYR A 54 4.73 -30.24 9.42
CA TYR A 54 4.56 -30.21 7.98
C TYR A 54 5.53 -29.20 7.31
N TYR A 55 5.68 -28.01 7.89
CA TYR A 55 6.62 -27.03 7.34
C TYR A 55 8.08 -27.51 7.42
N ALA A 56 8.44 -28.19 8.50
CA ALA A 56 9.78 -28.78 8.64
C ALA A 56 10.05 -29.89 7.60
N GLU A 57 9.02 -30.66 7.23
CA GLU A 57 9.11 -31.71 6.20
C GLU A 57 9.21 -31.14 4.80
N VAL A 58 8.33 -30.20 4.43
CA VAL A 58 8.18 -29.77 3.02
C VAL A 58 8.93 -28.48 2.68
N GLY A 59 9.34 -27.71 3.68
CA GLY A 59 10.00 -26.42 3.49
C GLY A 59 9.11 -25.34 2.86
N PRO A 60 9.68 -24.17 2.55
CA PRO A 60 8.93 -23.05 1.96
C PRO A 60 8.38 -23.36 0.56
N GLU A 61 9.11 -24.10 -0.26
CA GLU A 61 8.67 -24.47 -1.61
C GLU A 61 7.50 -25.47 -1.57
N GLY A 62 7.59 -26.50 -0.73
CA GLY A 62 6.51 -27.47 -0.55
C GLY A 62 5.27 -26.80 0.03
N MET A 63 5.45 -25.89 0.99
CA MET A 63 4.35 -25.11 1.56
C MET A 63 3.71 -24.16 0.54
N ALA A 64 4.48 -23.62 -0.41
CA ALA A 64 3.94 -22.80 -1.50
C ALA A 64 3.08 -23.59 -2.49
N MET A 65 3.41 -24.86 -2.73
CA MET A 65 2.70 -25.74 -3.67
C MET A 65 1.51 -26.48 -3.04
N LYS A 66 1.60 -26.78 -1.75
CA LYS A 66 0.55 -27.47 -0.99
C LYS A 66 0.37 -26.79 0.39
N PRO A 67 -0.17 -25.57 0.41
CA PRO A 67 -0.31 -24.83 1.66
C PRO A 67 -1.32 -25.51 2.60
N VAL A 68 -0.95 -25.63 3.87
CA VAL A 68 -1.80 -26.10 4.95
C VAL A 68 -2.00 -24.97 5.95
N GLY A 69 -3.23 -24.70 6.31
CA GLY A 69 -3.60 -23.64 7.25
C GLY A 69 -4.90 -23.93 7.96
N THR A 70 -5.31 -23.01 8.83
CA THR A 70 -6.52 -23.11 9.66
C THR A 70 -7.67 -22.26 9.15
N GLY A 71 -7.63 -21.84 7.88
CA GLY A 71 -8.62 -20.96 7.27
C GLY A 71 -9.96 -21.65 6.93
N PRO A 72 -10.99 -20.84 6.55
CA PRO A 72 -12.30 -21.35 6.15
C PRO A 72 -12.29 -22.09 4.80
N TYR A 73 -11.19 -22.01 4.06
CA TYR A 73 -10.96 -22.72 2.80
C TYR A 73 -9.65 -23.50 2.86
N ALA A 74 -9.66 -24.71 2.30
CA ALA A 74 -8.48 -25.52 2.04
C ALA A 74 -8.07 -25.36 0.56
N VAL A 75 -6.77 -25.23 0.31
CA VAL A 75 -6.23 -25.21 -1.06
C VAL A 75 -6.19 -26.63 -1.59
N THR A 76 -6.77 -26.86 -2.77
CA THR A 76 -6.82 -28.17 -3.43
C THR A 76 -5.89 -28.28 -4.62
N SER A 77 -5.52 -27.15 -5.25
CA SER A 77 -4.59 -27.10 -6.37
C SER A 77 -3.91 -25.75 -6.47
N VAL A 78 -2.62 -25.76 -6.76
CA VAL A 78 -1.80 -24.58 -7.03
C VAL A 78 -1.11 -24.77 -8.38
N GLU A 79 -1.42 -23.86 -9.32
CA GLU A 79 -0.73 -23.71 -10.59
C GLU A 79 -0.16 -22.27 -10.62
N PRO A 80 1.11 -22.07 -10.23
CA PRO A 80 1.66 -20.72 -10.04
C PRO A 80 1.53 -19.85 -11.30
N GLY A 81 1.02 -18.62 -11.11
CA GLY A 81 0.79 -17.68 -12.21
C GLY A 81 -0.38 -18.01 -13.14
N LYS A 82 -1.11 -19.09 -12.89
CA LYS A 82 -2.24 -19.53 -13.73
C LYS A 82 -3.53 -19.64 -12.93
N ARG A 83 -3.57 -20.52 -11.92
CA ARG A 83 -4.81 -20.88 -11.25
C ARG A 83 -4.57 -21.43 -9.85
N TYR A 84 -5.50 -21.12 -8.94
CA TYR A 84 -5.55 -21.64 -7.59
C TYR A 84 -6.97 -22.13 -7.31
N LYS A 85 -7.11 -23.36 -6.76
CA LYS A 85 -8.40 -23.93 -6.42
C LYS A 85 -8.52 -24.11 -4.92
N PHE A 86 -9.70 -23.80 -4.42
CA PHE A 86 -10.03 -23.88 -3.00
C PHE A 86 -11.34 -24.61 -2.81
N LYS A 87 -11.43 -25.37 -1.72
CA LYS A 87 -12.66 -26.00 -1.25
C LYS A 87 -12.97 -25.50 0.16
N LYS A 88 -14.25 -25.30 0.46
CA LYS A 88 -14.70 -25.04 1.83
C LYS A 88 -14.08 -26.06 2.79
N ASN A 89 -13.56 -25.58 3.90
CA ASN A 89 -12.98 -26.43 4.94
C ASN A 89 -14.12 -26.92 5.87
N ASP A 90 -14.52 -28.15 5.69
CA ASP A 90 -15.61 -28.76 6.46
C ASP A 90 -15.24 -28.91 7.96
N ASN A 91 -13.95 -28.88 8.29
CA ASN A 91 -13.42 -28.94 9.67
C ASN A 91 -13.16 -27.55 10.27
N TYR A 92 -13.59 -26.47 9.60
CA TYR A 92 -13.42 -25.14 10.14
C TYR A 92 -14.26 -24.94 11.39
N HIS A 93 -13.64 -24.47 12.47
CA HIS A 93 -14.29 -24.44 13.78
C HIS A 93 -15.47 -23.43 13.82
N ALA A 94 -16.58 -23.88 14.37
CA ALA A 94 -17.85 -23.16 14.35
C ALA A 94 -17.83 -21.83 15.14
N SER A 95 -16.95 -21.69 16.14
CA SER A 95 -16.81 -20.50 16.98
C SER A 95 -15.88 -19.45 16.41
N SER A 96 -15.41 -19.62 15.17
CA SER A 96 -14.57 -18.59 14.53
C SER A 96 -15.30 -17.27 14.34
N PRO A 97 -14.71 -16.13 14.71
CA PRO A 97 -15.31 -14.83 14.46
C PRO A 97 -15.47 -14.49 12.96
N LYS A 98 -14.79 -15.24 12.07
CA LYS A 98 -14.97 -15.11 10.60
C LYS A 98 -16.25 -15.75 10.10
N GLY A 99 -16.95 -16.56 10.92
CA GLY A 99 -18.11 -17.34 10.49
C GLY A 99 -17.75 -18.50 9.56
N GLN A 100 -18.77 -19.20 9.08
CA GLN A 100 -18.62 -20.31 8.15
C GLN A 100 -18.68 -19.82 6.70
N ALA A 101 -17.82 -20.35 5.84
CA ALA A 101 -17.87 -20.04 4.41
C ALA A 101 -19.17 -20.56 3.78
N ASN A 102 -19.77 -19.78 2.88
CA ASN A 102 -21.02 -20.14 2.20
C ASN A 102 -20.77 -20.77 0.82
N ILE A 103 -19.73 -20.33 0.11
CA ILE A 103 -19.37 -20.84 -1.22
C ILE A 103 -18.55 -22.13 -1.05
N GLY A 104 -18.96 -23.22 -1.72
CA GLY A 104 -18.30 -24.53 -1.57
C GLY A 104 -16.93 -24.61 -2.23
N ASN A 105 -16.81 -24.06 -3.44
CA ASN A 105 -15.55 -24.10 -4.23
C ASN A 105 -15.25 -22.72 -4.81
N ILE A 106 -13.98 -22.37 -4.82
CA ILE A 106 -13.49 -21.13 -5.42
C ILE A 106 -12.33 -21.47 -6.36
N THR A 107 -12.36 -20.92 -7.56
CA THR A 107 -11.24 -20.96 -8.50
C THR A 107 -10.77 -19.54 -8.77
N ILE A 108 -9.54 -19.22 -8.40
CA ILE A 108 -8.90 -17.94 -8.74
C ILE A 108 -8.04 -18.15 -9.98
N ARG A 109 -8.31 -17.38 -11.03
CA ARG A 109 -7.55 -17.40 -12.30
C ARG A 109 -6.71 -16.13 -12.42
N THR A 110 -5.46 -16.26 -12.82
CA THR A 110 -4.59 -15.11 -13.15
C THR A 110 -4.81 -14.74 -14.60
N ILE A 111 -5.48 -13.62 -14.85
CA ILE A 111 -5.73 -13.08 -16.19
C ILE A 111 -5.10 -11.68 -16.23
N ALA A 112 -3.97 -11.54 -16.93
CA ALA A 112 -3.19 -10.31 -16.93
C ALA A 112 -3.88 -9.14 -17.65
N GLU A 113 -4.57 -9.43 -18.76
CA GLU A 113 -5.17 -8.42 -19.61
C GLU A 113 -6.60 -8.07 -19.16
N SER A 114 -6.86 -6.79 -18.86
CA SER A 114 -8.16 -6.33 -18.35
C SER A 114 -9.32 -6.57 -19.35
N ASN A 115 -9.08 -6.43 -20.64
CA ASN A 115 -10.10 -6.73 -21.65
C ASN A 115 -10.47 -8.21 -21.68
N THR A 116 -9.50 -9.10 -21.45
CA THR A 116 -9.77 -10.55 -21.31
C THR A 116 -10.58 -10.84 -20.04
N GLN A 117 -10.28 -10.17 -18.92
CA GLN A 117 -11.10 -10.30 -17.70
C GLN A 117 -12.54 -9.91 -17.96
N LEU A 118 -12.78 -8.80 -18.68
CA LEU A 118 -14.12 -8.36 -19.06
C LEU A 118 -14.84 -9.38 -19.98
N ALA A 119 -14.16 -9.89 -20.99
CA ALA A 119 -14.73 -10.88 -21.88
C ALA A 119 -15.12 -12.17 -21.12
N GLU A 120 -14.29 -12.62 -20.20
CA GLU A 120 -14.58 -13.77 -19.34
C GLU A 120 -15.76 -13.53 -18.40
N LEU A 121 -15.89 -12.31 -17.85
CA LEU A 121 -17.05 -11.94 -17.02
C LEU A 121 -18.33 -11.95 -17.86
N PHE A 122 -18.33 -11.34 -19.05
CA PHE A 122 -19.49 -11.25 -19.92
C PHE A 122 -19.93 -12.61 -20.49
N SER A 123 -18.99 -13.52 -20.70
CA SER A 123 -19.28 -14.89 -21.18
C SER A 123 -19.65 -15.87 -20.07
N GLY A 124 -19.58 -15.46 -18.80
CA GLY A 124 -19.78 -16.35 -17.66
C GLY A 124 -18.60 -17.27 -17.36
N GLY A 125 -17.43 -17.00 -17.95
CA GLY A 125 -16.20 -17.75 -17.68
C GLY A 125 -15.58 -17.43 -16.31
N VAL A 126 -15.94 -16.29 -15.71
CA VAL A 126 -15.68 -15.91 -14.32
C VAL A 126 -16.89 -15.18 -13.73
N ASP A 127 -17.12 -15.36 -12.43
CA ASP A 127 -18.24 -14.74 -11.72
C ASP A 127 -17.89 -13.40 -11.08
N TRP A 128 -16.58 -13.09 -10.96
CA TRP A 128 -16.08 -11.96 -10.23
C TRP A 128 -14.73 -11.50 -10.78
N ILE A 129 -14.55 -10.17 -10.95
CA ILE A 129 -13.29 -9.52 -11.32
C ILE A 129 -13.05 -8.27 -10.44
N TRP A 130 -11.80 -7.86 -10.33
CA TRP A 130 -11.41 -6.67 -9.60
C TRP A 130 -10.38 -5.83 -10.33
N LYS A 131 -10.09 -4.62 -9.79
CA LYS A 131 -9.20 -3.64 -10.43
C LYS A 131 -9.70 -3.24 -11.82
N VAL A 132 -11.01 -3.23 -11.98
CA VAL A 132 -11.68 -2.73 -13.17
C VAL A 132 -11.37 -1.24 -13.31
N LYS A 133 -11.11 -0.78 -14.52
CA LYS A 133 -10.90 0.65 -14.76
C LYS A 133 -12.22 1.43 -14.61
N PRO A 134 -12.19 2.70 -14.19
CA PRO A 134 -13.41 3.49 -13.98
C PRO A 134 -14.35 3.50 -15.20
N ASP A 135 -13.83 3.76 -16.39
CA ASP A 135 -14.59 3.76 -17.66
C ASP A 135 -15.23 2.40 -17.98
N GLN A 136 -14.52 1.31 -17.68
CA GLN A 136 -15.03 -0.05 -17.82
C GLN A 136 -16.10 -0.36 -16.78
N ALA A 137 -15.93 0.12 -15.54
CA ALA A 137 -16.90 -0.06 -14.46
C ALA A 137 -18.24 0.62 -14.80
N GLU A 138 -18.22 1.85 -15.32
CA GLU A 138 -19.39 2.56 -15.81
C GLU A 138 -20.08 1.79 -16.95
N ARG A 139 -19.33 1.28 -17.91
CA ARG A 139 -19.85 0.47 -19.01
C ARG A 139 -20.49 -0.82 -18.51
N ILE A 140 -19.91 -1.52 -17.56
CA ILE A 140 -20.48 -2.74 -16.98
C ILE A 140 -21.76 -2.41 -16.24
N ALA A 141 -21.76 -1.34 -15.43
CA ALA A 141 -22.92 -0.89 -14.67
C ALA A 141 -24.12 -0.54 -15.58
N SER A 142 -23.86 0.15 -16.71
CA SER A 142 -24.89 0.56 -17.66
C SER A 142 -25.62 -0.62 -18.34
N GLN A 143 -24.98 -1.80 -18.43
CA GLN A 143 -25.60 -3.00 -19.01
C GLN A 143 -26.63 -3.66 -18.06
N GLY A 144 -26.59 -3.36 -16.78
CA GLY A 144 -27.55 -3.85 -15.80
C GLY A 144 -27.50 -5.36 -15.52
N GLN A 145 -26.52 -6.09 -16.04
CA GLN A 145 -26.39 -7.55 -15.87
C GLN A 145 -25.50 -7.94 -14.69
N PHE A 146 -24.63 -7.04 -14.25
CA PHE A 146 -23.64 -7.27 -13.19
C PHE A 146 -23.81 -6.28 -12.06
N THR A 147 -23.31 -6.64 -10.90
CA THR A 147 -23.10 -5.72 -9.78
C THR A 147 -21.73 -5.09 -9.90
N VAL A 148 -21.67 -3.76 -9.80
CA VAL A 148 -20.39 -3.01 -9.76
C VAL A 148 -20.32 -2.33 -8.40
N LYS A 149 -19.20 -2.51 -7.70
CA LYS A 149 -18.89 -1.82 -6.43
C LYS A 149 -17.56 -1.13 -6.51
N ASN A 150 -17.49 0.08 -5.97
CA ASN A 150 -16.25 0.77 -5.68
C ASN A 150 -15.99 0.72 -4.18
N ALA A 151 -14.74 0.61 -3.78
CA ALA A 151 -14.36 0.66 -2.38
C ALA A 151 -13.06 1.45 -2.21
N SER A 152 -13.09 2.39 -1.28
CA SER A 152 -11.92 3.10 -0.79
C SER A 152 -10.91 2.11 -0.20
N THR A 153 -9.62 2.34 -0.41
CA THR A 153 -8.56 1.45 0.08
C THR A 153 -7.58 2.19 0.97
N MET A 154 -6.95 1.48 1.93
CA MET A 154 -5.86 2.00 2.75
C MET A 154 -4.54 2.11 1.96
N ARG A 155 -4.65 2.36 0.66
CA ARG A 155 -3.51 2.64 -0.22
C ARG A 155 -3.46 4.12 -0.54
N ILE A 156 -2.27 4.70 -0.41
CA ILE A 156 -2.02 6.09 -0.82
C ILE A 156 -0.95 6.16 -1.89
N GLY A 157 -1.07 7.14 -2.78
CA GLY A 157 -0.02 7.58 -3.69
C GLY A 157 0.83 8.66 -3.04
N TYR A 158 2.11 8.70 -3.38
CA TYR A 158 3.03 9.71 -2.87
C TYR A 158 4.17 10.01 -3.85
N LEU A 159 4.72 11.21 -3.77
CA LEU A 159 6.06 11.51 -4.23
C LEU A 159 7.03 11.37 -3.06
N ASN A 160 8.14 10.70 -3.27
CA ASN A 160 9.23 10.57 -2.30
C ASN A 160 10.45 11.33 -2.81
N PHE A 161 11.05 12.16 -1.97
CA PHE A 161 12.14 13.06 -2.32
C PHE A 161 13.44 12.64 -1.66
N ASP A 162 14.55 12.69 -2.39
CA ASP A 162 15.89 12.48 -1.85
C ASP A 162 16.38 13.76 -1.16
N ALA A 163 15.87 14.03 0.04
CA ALA A 163 16.27 15.19 0.83
C ALA A 163 17.66 15.05 1.48
N MET A 164 18.30 13.88 1.35
CA MET A 164 19.66 13.63 1.85
C MET A 164 20.77 13.99 0.83
N GLY A 165 20.43 14.17 -0.43
CA GLY A 165 21.42 14.45 -1.47
C GLY A 165 22.25 13.24 -1.89
N ARG A 166 21.64 12.06 -1.96
CA ARG A 166 22.32 10.85 -2.46
C ARG A 166 22.56 10.91 -3.97
N HIS A 167 21.68 11.59 -4.71
CA HIS A 167 21.86 11.86 -6.13
C HIS A 167 22.82 13.06 -6.32
N SER A 168 23.75 12.97 -7.26
CA SER A 168 24.82 13.97 -7.47
C SER A 168 24.28 15.35 -7.91
N GLU A 169 23.21 15.37 -8.70
CA GLU A 169 22.52 16.58 -9.14
C GLU A 169 21.13 16.58 -8.50
N ASN A 170 21.02 17.11 -7.28
CA ASN A 170 19.83 16.95 -6.47
C ASN A 170 19.26 18.29 -5.96
N PRO A 171 18.36 18.95 -6.74
CA PRO A 171 17.64 20.11 -6.27
C PRO A 171 16.72 19.84 -5.06
N MET A 172 16.39 18.56 -4.80
CA MET A 172 15.49 18.16 -3.70
C MET A 172 16.07 18.37 -2.30
N ASN A 173 17.37 18.71 -2.18
CA ASN A 173 17.96 19.13 -0.91
C ASN A 173 17.33 20.41 -0.37
N ASP A 174 16.89 21.30 -1.27
CA ASP A 174 16.25 22.55 -0.90
C ASP A 174 14.74 22.32 -0.68
N VAL A 175 14.25 22.60 0.52
CA VAL A 175 12.84 22.48 0.87
C VAL A 175 11.95 23.37 0.00
N ARG A 176 12.46 24.52 -0.49
CA ARG A 176 11.71 25.40 -1.39
C ARG A 176 11.38 24.71 -2.70
N VAL A 177 12.33 23.91 -3.24
CA VAL A 177 12.10 23.10 -4.45
C VAL A 177 11.05 22.02 -4.19
N ARG A 178 11.13 21.30 -3.06
CA ARG A 178 10.11 20.29 -2.72
C ARG A 178 8.72 20.90 -2.54
N ARG A 179 8.64 22.07 -1.88
CA ARG A 179 7.37 22.85 -1.77
C ARG A 179 6.87 23.36 -3.11
N ALA A 180 7.78 23.76 -4.00
CA ALA A 180 7.40 24.16 -5.36
C ALA A 180 6.75 23.00 -6.11
N ILE A 181 7.32 21.81 -6.07
CA ILE A 181 6.72 20.59 -6.65
C ILE A 181 5.36 20.31 -6.03
N ALA A 182 5.22 20.43 -4.71
CA ALA A 182 3.95 20.23 -4.03
C ALA A 182 2.85 21.19 -4.48
N HIS A 183 3.19 22.47 -4.74
CA HIS A 183 2.27 23.47 -5.30
C HIS A 183 2.05 23.31 -6.80
N ALA A 184 2.95 22.66 -7.52
CA ALA A 184 2.82 22.45 -8.96
C ALA A 184 1.82 21.35 -9.34
N ILE A 185 1.57 20.36 -8.48
CA ILE A 185 0.74 19.19 -8.78
C ILE A 185 -0.73 19.47 -8.48
N ASP A 186 -1.57 19.42 -9.51
CA ASP A 186 -3.04 19.51 -9.38
C ASP A 186 -3.63 18.15 -9.00
N ARG A 187 -3.59 17.84 -7.70
CA ARG A 187 -4.06 16.56 -7.16
C ARG A 187 -5.56 16.39 -7.36
N GLU A 188 -6.35 17.45 -7.19
CA GLU A 188 -7.81 17.39 -7.33
C GLU A 188 -8.22 17.03 -8.77
N SER A 189 -7.62 17.68 -9.75
CA SER A 189 -7.90 17.37 -11.17
C SER A 189 -7.47 15.94 -11.53
N ILE A 190 -6.32 15.46 -11.01
CA ILE A 190 -5.86 14.08 -11.24
C ILE A 190 -6.82 13.08 -10.58
N VAL A 191 -7.26 13.34 -9.35
CA VAL A 191 -8.23 12.48 -8.65
C VAL A 191 -9.52 12.40 -9.44
N ASN A 192 -10.08 13.54 -9.84
CA ASN A 192 -11.37 13.61 -10.53
C ASN A 192 -11.33 12.99 -11.93
N ALA A 193 -10.23 13.17 -12.67
CA ALA A 193 -10.14 12.73 -14.06
C ALA A 193 -9.60 11.31 -14.24
N LEU A 194 -8.71 10.85 -13.36
CA LEU A 194 -7.96 9.62 -13.58
C LEU A 194 -8.13 8.57 -12.48
N VAL A 195 -8.15 8.98 -11.19
CA VAL A 195 -8.28 8.02 -10.09
C VAL A 195 -9.74 7.62 -9.90
N GLY A 196 -10.62 8.60 -9.85
CA GLY A 196 -12.07 8.41 -9.78
C GLY A 196 -12.57 7.74 -8.51
N GLY A 197 -13.84 7.33 -8.51
CA GLY A 197 -14.47 6.58 -7.43
C GLY A 197 -14.45 7.29 -6.08
N GLU A 198 -14.23 6.56 -5.01
CA GLU A 198 -14.15 7.06 -3.63
C GLU A 198 -12.77 7.60 -3.24
N SER A 199 -11.88 7.84 -4.21
CA SER A 199 -10.56 8.41 -3.94
C SER A 199 -10.65 9.86 -3.50
N ILE A 200 -9.82 10.24 -2.54
CA ILE A 200 -9.71 11.60 -2.01
C ILE A 200 -8.26 12.07 -2.03
N VAL A 201 -8.04 13.37 -2.14
CA VAL A 201 -6.74 13.96 -1.86
C VAL A 201 -6.40 13.76 -0.38
N VAL A 202 -5.19 13.31 -0.11
CA VAL A 202 -4.67 13.18 1.26
C VAL A 202 -3.53 14.16 1.51
N HIS A 203 -3.48 14.72 2.70
CA HIS A 203 -2.48 15.75 3.06
C HIS A 203 -1.36 15.19 3.94
N SER A 204 -1.58 14.02 4.51
CA SER A 204 -0.64 13.36 5.41
C SER A 204 -0.25 11.97 4.90
N LEU A 205 0.91 11.48 5.34
CA LEU A 205 1.47 10.19 4.94
C LEU A 205 0.74 9.02 5.65
N CYS A 206 -0.59 8.99 5.54
CA CYS A 206 -1.44 7.95 6.10
C CYS A 206 -2.83 7.96 5.48
N PHE A 207 -3.54 6.83 5.58
CA PHE A 207 -4.94 6.79 5.23
C PHE A 207 -5.79 7.28 6.43
N PRO A 208 -6.80 8.14 6.21
CA PRO A 208 -7.48 8.86 7.30
C PRO A 208 -8.03 8.01 8.44
N SER A 209 -8.47 6.77 8.19
CA SER A 209 -9.02 5.89 9.23
C SER A 209 -7.98 5.15 10.06
N GLN A 210 -6.69 5.19 9.70
CA GLN A 210 -5.65 4.51 10.46
C GLN A 210 -5.43 5.15 11.84
N PHE A 211 -5.19 4.32 12.83
CA PHE A 211 -4.82 4.81 14.16
C PHE A 211 -3.58 5.72 14.08
N GLY A 212 -3.64 6.86 14.74
CA GLY A 212 -2.56 7.86 14.77
C GLY A 212 -2.46 8.72 13.51
N CYS A 213 -3.31 8.50 12.49
CA CYS A 213 -3.37 9.37 11.33
C CYS A 213 -4.05 10.70 11.66
N THR A 214 -3.48 11.78 11.15
CA THR A 214 -4.11 13.11 11.13
C THR A 214 -3.93 13.75 9.77
N GLN A 215 -4.95 14.45 9.29
CA GLN A 215 -4.90 15.31 8.10
C GLN A 215 -4.71 16.79 8.48
N ASP A 216 -4.57 17.09 9.79
CA ASP A 216 -4.25 18.42 10.34
C ASP A 216 -2.73 18.62 10.32
N VAL A 217 -2.19 18.85 9.14
CA VAL A 217 -0.78 19.04 8.83
C VAL A 217 -0.63 20.18 7.81
N PRO A 218 0.57 20.74 7.57
CA PRO A 218 0.81 21.70 6.49
C PRO A 218 0.30 21.18 5.15
N LYS A 219 -0.50 22.00 4.46
CA LYS A 219 -1.17 21.67 3.19
C LYS A 219 -0.58 22.48 2.05
N TYR A 220 -0.65 21.92 0.85
CA TYR A 220 -0.17 22.55 -0.38
C TYR A 220 -1.27 22.49 -1.43
N ASP A 221 -1.88 23.65 -1.68
CA ASP A 221 -2.87 23.81 -2.73
C ASP A 221 -2.18 23.95 -4.09
N TYR A 222 -2.86 23.55 -5.16
CA TYR A 222 -2.37 23.75 -6.52
C TYR A 222 -2.22 25.24 -6.79
N ASN A 223 -0.98 25.68 -7.00
CA ASN A 223 -0.64 27.09 -7.25
C ASN A 223 0.65 27.17 -8.08
N PRO A 224 0.56 27.08 -9.41
CA PRO A 224 1.72 27.15 -10.31
C PRO A 224 2.56 28.42 -10.16
N GLU A 225 1.94 29.55 -9.87
CA GLU A 225 2.65 30.83 -9.69
C GLU A 225 3.49 30.82 -8.40
N LYS A 226 2.94 30.27 -7.32
CA LYS A 226 3.70 30.05 -6.10
C LYS A 226 4.85 29.07 -6.29
N ALA A 227 4.63 28.01 -7.10
CA ALA A 227 5.66 27.07 -7.47
C ALA A 227 6.82 27.74 -8.20
N LYS A 228 6.54 28.54 -9.23
CA LYS A 228 7.56 29.33 -9.96
C LYS A 228 8.30 30.31 -9.06
N GLN A 229 7.60 30.98 -8.14
CA GLN A 229 8.24 31.88 -7.18
C GLN A 229 9.24 31.12 -6.29
N LEU A 230 8.83 29.99 -5.71
CA LEU A 230 9.70 29.18 -4.87
C LEU A 230 10.91 28.61 -5.62
N LEU A 231 10.73 28.22 -6.89
CA LEU A 231 11.83 27.78 -7.75
C LEU A 231 12.84 28.94 -7.99
N ALA A 232 12.34 30.13 -8.28
CA ALA A 232 13.22 31.31 -8.46
C ALA A 232 13.98 31.66 -7.18
N GLU A 233 13.32 31.64 -6.01
CA GLU A 233 13.94 31.84 -4.69
C GLU A 233 14.99 30.75 -4.37
N ALA A 234 14.80 29.54 -4.90
CA ALA A 234 15.75 28.44 -4.75
C ALA A 234 16.93 28.49 -5.77
N GLY A 235 16.94 29.47 -6.68
CA GLY A 235 17.99 29.62 -7.68
C GLY A 235 17.66 28.99 -9.04
N TYR A 236 16.43 28.58 -9.27
CA TYR A 236 15.96 27.94 -10.52
C TYR A 236 14.87 28.76 -11.23
N PRO A 237 15.10 30.04 -11.58
CA PRO A 237 14.07 30.89 -12.18
C PRO A 237 13.55 30.41 -13.54
N ASN A 238 14.34 29.59 -14.24
CA ASN A 238 14.00 28.99 -15.54
C ASN A 238 13.66 27.49 -15.42
N GLY A 239 13.52 26.97 -14.19
CA GLY A 239 13.35 25.54 -13.93
C GLY A 239 14.66 24.76 -14.10
N PHE A 240 14.51 23.44 -14.22
CA PHE A 240 15.60 22.48 -14.39
C PHE A 240 15.10 21.18 -15.03
N GLU A 241 16.02 20.31 -15.41
CA GLU A 241 15.74 18.97 -15.91
C GLU A 241 16.21 17.92 -14.88
N ILE A 242 15.40 16.85 -14.67
CA ILE A 242 15.62 15.90 -13.57
C ILE A 242 15.05 14.53 -13.86
N PRO A 243 15.70 13.41 -13.44
CA PRO A 243 15.12 12.08 -13.49
C PRO A 243 13.84 11.97 -12.65
N PHE A 244 12.79 11.31 -13.20
CA PHE A 244 11.57 10.97 -12.49
C PHE A 244 11.22 9.51 -12.74
N LEU A 245 11.06 8.74 -11.68
CA LEU A 245 10.80 7.30 -11.75
C LEU A 245 9.38 6.98 -11.31
N ALA A 246 8.75 6.03 -12.00
CA ALA A 246 7.51 5.40 -11.57
C ALA A 246 7.46 3.92 -11.97
N TYR A 247 6.62 3.13 -11.31
CA TYR A 247 6.44 1.71 -11.61
C TYR A 247 4.99 1.30 -11.80
N ARG A 248 4.03 2.19 -11.53
CA ARG A 248 2.60 1.93 -11.72
C ARG A 248 1.85 3.22 -12.07
N ASN A 249 0.66 3.07 -12.67
CA ASN A 249 -0.19 4.19 -13.05
C ASN A 249 0.57 5.22 -13.90
N ARG A 250 1.03 4.77 -15.07
CA ARG A 250 1.80 5.59 -16.00
C ARG A 250 1.06 6.88 -16.37
N ASP A 251 -0.24 6.80 -16.58
CA ASP A 251 -1.14 7.90 -16.87
C ASP A 251 -1.15 8.98 -15.76
N PHE A 252 -1.12 8.56 -14.49
CA PHE A 252 -1.02 9.50 -13.37
C PHE A 252 0.35 10.19 -13.34
N ALA A 253 1.42 9.44 -13.60
CA ALA A 253 2.77 10.02 -13.68
C ALA A 253 2.86 11.04 -14.82
N GLU A 254 2.30 10.75 -16.01
CA GLU A 254 2.28 11.66 -17.16
C GLU A 254 1.46 12.92 -16.88
N ALA A 255 0.34 12.82 -16.14
CA ALA A 255 -0.42 14.00 -15.70
C ALA A 255 0.41 14.88 -14.76
N MET A 256 1.14 14.29 -13.79
CA MET A 256 2.05 15.05 -12.92
C MET A 256 3.20 15.68 -13.71
N ILE A 257 3.76 15.01 -14.71
CA ILE A 257 4.79 15.55 -15.61
C ILE A 257 4.28 16.80 -16.34
N ASN A 258 3.04 16.79 -16.82
CA ASN A 258 2.45 17.95 -17.47
C ASN A 258 2.35 19.16 -16.50
N ASN A 259 1.96 18.92 -15.24
CA ASN A 259 1.96 19.96 -14.22
C ASN A 259 3.37 20.49 -13.91
N LEU A 260 4.38 19.63 -13.81
CA LEU A 260 5.77 20.00 -13.58
C LEU A 260 6.34 20.82 -14.75
N ASN A 261 6.04 20.43 -15.99
CA ASN A 261 6.45 21.17 -17.18
C ASN A 261 5.88 22.60 -17.21
N ALA A 262 4.65 22.81 -16.72
CA ALA A 262 4.01 24.13 -16.67
C ALA A 262 4.73 25.11 -15.73
N VAL A 263 5.56 24.62 -14.80
CA VAL A 263 6.38 25.45 -13.91
C VAL A 263 7.88 25.41 -14.24
N GLY A 264 8.26 24.80 -15.38
CA GLY A 264 9.63 24.76 -15.88
C GLY A 264 10.44 23.54 -15.42
N ILE A 265 9.86 22.59 -14.69
CA ILE A 265 10.54 21.35 -14.30
C ILE A 265 10.34 20.30 -15.39
N LYS A 266 11.39 20.02 -16.16
CA LYS A 266 11.42 18.96 -17.17
C LYS A 266 11.84 17.65 -16.55
N THR A 267 11.22 16.55 -16.95
CA THR A 267 11.51 15.25 -16.36
C THR A 267 12.04 14.24 -17.39
N ASN A 268 13.14 13.57 -17.05
CA ASN A 268 13.58 12.36 -17.73
C ASN A 268 12.83 11.18 -17.14
N PHE A 269 11.66 10.89 -17.71
CA PHE A 269 10.72 9.93 -17.16
C PHE A 269 11.11 8.49 -17.51
N GLU A 270 11.26 7.65 -16.48
CA GLU A 270 11.45 6.22 -16.62
C GLU A 270 10.32 5.45 -15.94
N TYR A 271 9.61 4.64 -16.72
CA TYR A 271 8.59 3.72 -16.22
C TYR A 271 9.17 2.31 -16.13
N LEU A 272 9.36 1.81 -14.92
CA LEU A 272 10.12 0.59 -14.63
C LEU A 272 9.23 -0.52 -14.07
N LYS A 273 9.68 -1.78 -14.20
CA LYS A 273 9.12 -2.87 -13.40
C LYS A 273 9.51 -2.67 -11.93
N TYR A 274 8.65 -3.12 -11.00
CA TYR A 274 8.79 -2.84 -9.56
C TYR A 274 10.17 -3.19 -8.99
N ALA A 275 10.77 -4.33 -9.35
CA ALA A 275 12.09 -4.70 -8.85
C ALA A 275 13.17 -3.69 -9.29
N ALA A 276 13.23 -3.36 -10.58
CA ALA A 276 14.19 -2.40 -11.13
C ALA A 276 13.96 -0.98 -10.56
N PHE A 277 12.70 -0.59 -10.38
CA PHE A 277 12.35 0.66 -9.70
C PHE A 277 12.93 0.69 -8.28
N ARG A 278 12.70 -0.37 -7.50
CA ARG A 278 13.17 -0.46 -6.12
C ARG A 278 14.70 -0.39 -6.01
N ASP A 279 15.39 -1.15 -6.83
CA ASP A 279 16.85 -1.17 -6.86
C ASP A 279 17.38 0.23 -7.18
N LYS A 280 16.90 0.86 -8.25
CA LYS A 280 17.35 2.18 -8.69
C LYS A 280 17.08 3.28 -7.66
N VAL A 281 15.92 3.26 -7.01
CA VAL A 281 15.55 4.24 -5.98
C VAL A 281 16.39 4.04 -4.71
N GLN A 282 16.66 2.82 -4.28
CA GLN A 282 17.46 2.52 -3.10
C GLN A 282 18.93 2.91 -3.29
N ASP A 283 19.45 2.80 -4.51
CA ASP A 283 20.83 3.19 -4.87
C ASP A 283 21.00 4.71 -5.08
N GLY A 284 19.93 5.50 -4.85
CA GLY A 284 19.98 6.96 -5.04
C GLY A 284 19.94 7.40 -6.51
N GLY A 285 19.52 6.52 -7.41
CA GLY A 285 19.46 6.78 -8.86
C GLY A 285 18.32 7.70 -9.31
N SER A 286 17.56 8.28 -8.38
CA SER A 286 16.56 9.29 -8.69
C SER A 286 16.36 10.25 -7.52
N PRO A 287 16.37 11.58 -7.77
CA PRO A 287 16.14 12.57 -6.74
C PRO A 287 14.68 12.65 -6.27
N PHE A 288 13.71 12.20 -7.09
CA PHE A 288 12.35 11.97 -6.64
C PHE A 288 11.66 10.89 -7.49
N ASN A 289 10.62 10.29 -6.92
CA ASN A 289 9.88 9.20 -7.55
C ASN A 289 8.41 9.15 -7.13
N PHE A 290 7.58 8.57 -7.99
CA PHE A 290 6.17 8.30 -7.71
C PHE A 290 6.00 6.85 -7.26
N GLY A 291 5.47 6.70 -6.05
CA GLY A 291 5.20 5.41 -5.46
C GLY A 291 3.81 5.29 -4.85
N THR A 292 3.47 4.08 -4.42
CA THR A 292 2.25 3.80 -3.68
C THR A 292 2.53 2.87 -2.52
N TRP A 293 1.77 3.00 -1.44
CA TRP A 293 1.84 2.13 -0.29
C TRP A 293 0.45 1.67 0.14
N GLY A 294 0.24 0.37 0.24
CA GLY A 294 -0.93 -0.23 0.86
C GLY A 294 -0.55 -0.82 2.22
N SER A 295 -1.39 -0.64 3.22
CA SER A 295 -1.08 -1.01 4.61
C SER A 295 -1.21 -2.50 4.92
N TYR A 296 -1.63 -3.33 3.97
CA TYR A 296 -1.78 -4.79 4.16
C TYR A 296 -2.62 -5.19 5.37
N SER A 297 -3.75 -4.53 5.56
CA SER A 297 -4.66 -4.68 6.71
C SER A 297 -4.17 -4.09 8.03
N ILE A 298 -3.01 -3.46 8.08
CA ILE A 298 -2.52 -2.82 9.30
C ILE A 298 -3.21 -1.47 9.45
N ASN A 299 -4.08 -1.35 10.45
CA ASN A 299 -4.83 -0.14 10.74
C ASN A 299 -4.09 0.79 11.71
N ASP A 300 -2.78 0.93 11.50
CA ASP A 300 -1.90 1.77 12.31
C ASP A 300 -0.96 2.56 11.39
N VAL A 301 -0.72 3.83 11.69
CA VAL A 301 0.11 4.71 10.87
C VAL A 301 1.56 4.24 10.75
N SER A 302 2.05 3.47 11.72
CA SER A 302 3.39 2.86 11.68
C SER A 302 3.62 1.98 10.44
N ALA A 303 2.55 1.44 9.83
CA ALA A 303 2.67 0.62 8.62
C ALA A 303 3.43 1.34 7.49
N ILE A 304 3.23 2.63 7.32
CA ILE A 304 3.89 3.43 6.29
C ILE A 304 5.04 4.26 6.86
N THR A 305 4.84 4.92 8.00
CA THR A 305 5.85 5.85 8.55
C THR A 305 7.11 5.11 8.99
N SER A 306 6.98 3.99 9.68
CA SER A 306 8.14 3.19 10.11
C SER A 306 8.90 2.58 8.93
N HIS A 307 8.23 2.40 7.79
CA HIS A 307 8.91 1.92 6.58
C HIS A 307 9.75 3.02 5.91
N PHE A 308 9.20 4.23 5.79
CA PHE A 308 9.79 5.30 4.96
C PHE A 308 10.50 6.39 5.75
N GLN A 309 10.31 6.48 7.09
CA GLN A 309 10.75 7.66 7.86
C GLN A 309 11.42 7.30 9.19
N SER A 310 11.81 6.04 9.41
CA SER A 310 12.44 5.60 10.67
C SER A 310 13.95 5.33 10.57
N GLY A 311 14.64 5.96 9.63
CA GLY A 311 16.09 5.84 9.43
C GLY A 311 16.55 4.62 8.63
N GLY A 312 15.63 3.80 8.11
CA GLY A 312 15.92 2.62 7.29
C GLY A 312 16.42 2.96 5.87
N LYS A 313 16.57 1.93 5.04
CA LYS A 313 17.04 2.08 3.64
C LYS A 313 16.08 2.91 2.76
N ASP A 314 14.80 2.91 3.09
CA ASP A 314 13.75 3.60 2.34
C ASP A 314 13.47 5.01 2.87
N ASP A 315 14.17 5.44 3.93
CA ASP A 315 14.13 6.80 4.45
C ASP A 315 15.17 7.67 3.74
N TYR A 316 14.68 8.58 2.92
CA TYR A 316 15.53 9.48 2.11
C TYR A 316 15.64 10.89 2.71
N SER A 317 15.16 11.07 3.93
CA SER A 317 15.32 12.28 4.73
C SER A 317 16.23 12.08 5.92
N LYS A 318 16.10 10.94 6.60
CA LYS A 318 16.76 10.59 7.87
C LYS A 318 16.72 11.72 8.89
N ASP A 319 15.58 12.40 8.96
CA ASP A 319 15.39 13.51 9.88
C ASP A 319 15.32 13.01 11.32
N ALA A 320 16.22 13.49 12.16
CA ALA A 320 16.39 13.00 13.53
C ALA A 320 15.14 13.23 14.40
N GLU A 321 14.41 14.34 14.19
CA GLU A 321 13.21 14.61 14.95
C GLU A 321 12.03 13.73 14.51
N VAL A 322 11.87 13.48 13.20
CA VAL A 322 10.89 12.52 12.69
C VAL A 322 11.16 11.13 13.26
N ILE A 323 12.40 10.65 13.16
CA ILE A 323 12.79 9.33 13.69
C ILE A 323 12.50 9.22 15.19
N LYS A 324 12.81 10.26 15.97
CA LYS A 324 12.54 10.30 17.40
C LYS A 324 11.04 10.21 17.70
N GLN A 325 10.23 11.03 17.05
CA GLN A 325 8.79 11.05 17.26
C GLN A 325 8.12 9.74 16.83
N LEU A 326 8.53 9.16 15.70
CA LEU A 326 8.06 7.84 15.30
C LEU A 326 8.48 6.76 16.29
N GLY A 327 9.69 6.84 16.86
CA GLY A 327 10.14 5.93 17.91
C GLY A 327 9.24 5.95 19.14
N ILE A 328 8.77 7.13 19.58
CA ILE A 328 7.82 7.29 20.68
C ILE A 328 6.46 6.68 20.29
N GLY A 329 5.93 7.04 19.10
CA GLY A 329 4.64 6.55 18.63
C GLY A 329 4.60 5.03 18.45
N ASP A 330 5.71 4.43 18.01
CA ASP A 330 5.83 3.00 17.75
C ASP A 330 6.00 2.16 19.04
N SER A 331 6.42 2.76 20.15
CA SER A 331 6.73 2.03 21.38
C SER A 331 5.87 2.36 22.58
N SER A 332 5.24 3.53 22.66
CA SER A 332 4.36 3.86 23.80
C SER A 332 3.10 2.99 23.80
N VAL A 333 2.71 2.47 24.96
CA VAL A 333 1.42 1.75 25.15
C VAL A 333 0.26 2.72 25.39
N ASP A 334 0.54 3.98 25.66
CA ASP A 334 -0.47 5.03 25.84
C ASP A 334 -0.93 5.55 24.46
N PRO A 335 -2.21 5.38 24.09
CA PRO A 335 -2.70 5.76 22.77
C PRO A 335 -2.66 7.27 22.51
N ASP A 336 -2.74 8.11 23.54
CA ASP A 336 -2.72 9.57 23.37
C ASP A 336 -1.29 10.06 23.16
N VAL A 337 -0.33 9.52 23.91
CA VAL A 337 1.11 9.75 23.66
C VAL A 337 1.49 9.33 22.23
N ARG A 338 0.95 8.20 21.76
CA ARG A 338 1.18 7.74 20.38
C ARG A 338 0.63 8.71 19.33
N LYS A 339 -0.62 9.16 19.50
CA LYS A 339 -1.27 10.11 18.57
C LYS A 339 -0.51 11.43 18.52
N ASP A 340 -0.09 11.97 19.66
CA ASP A 340 0.66 13.22 19.72
C ASP A 340 2.03 13.10 19.02
N ALA A 341 2.74 12.01 19.26
CA ALA A 341 4.01 11.74 18.64
C ALA A 341 3.87 11.57 17.11
N TYR A 342 2.86 10.81 16.66
CA TYR A 342 2.58 10.67 15.23
C TYR A 342 2.14 12.00 14.59
N LYS A 343 1.32 12.80 15.28
CA LYS A 343 0.97 14.14 14.80
C LYS A 343 2.20 15.03 14.61
N ALA A 344 3.12 15.02 15.56
CA ALA A 344 4.38 15.76 15.46
C ALA A 344 5.22 15.29 14.27
N ALA A 345 5.40 13.97 14.11
CA ALA A 345 6.14 13.39 12.98
C ALA A 345 5.50 13.72 11.64
N LEU A 346 4.19 13.49 11.49
CA LEU A 346 3.45 13.73 10.24
C LEU A 346 3.45 15.21 9.86
N SER A 347 3.31 16.13 10.85
CA SER A 347 3.38 17.57 10.61
C SER A 347 4.75 17.99 10.09
N ARG A 348 5.83 17.42 10.64
CA ARG A 348 7.18 17.71 10.18
C ARG A 348 7.45 17.11 8.79
N ILE A 349 7.06 15.85 8.55
CA ILE A 349 7.16 15.22 7.23
C ILE A 349 6.47 16.07 6.16
N SER A 350 5.24 16.54 6.44
CA SER A 350 4.50 17.41 5.53
C SER A 350 5.12 18.81 5.41
N GLY A 351 5.55 19.43 6.52
CA GLY A 351 6.14 20.77 6.51
C GLY A 351 7.46 20.87 5.76
N GLU A 352 8.30 19.83 5.89
CA GLU A 352 9.57 19.71 5.17
C GLU A 352 9.42 19.04 3.79
N VAL A 353 8.23 18.54 3.48
CA VAL A 353 7.93 17.81 2.22
C VAL A 353 8.96 16.69 1.97
N PHE A 354 9.26 15.89 3.00
CA PHE A 354 10.13 14.73 2.80
C PHE A 354 9.46 13.67 1.93
N MET A 355 8.15 13.48 2.13
CA MET A 355 7.26 12.80 1.22
C MET A 355 6.02 13.66 1.00
N PHE A 356 5.53 13.70 -0.23
CA PHE A 356 4.31 14.43 -0.59
C PHE A 356 3.17 13.46 -0.86
N PRO A 357 2.22 13.32 0.06
CA PRO A 357 1.02 12.52 -0.13
C PRO A 357 0.17 13.09 -1.26
N LEU A 358 -0.34 12.22 -2.10
CA LEU A 358 -1.13 12.62 -3.27
C LEU A 358 -2.61 12.38 -3.05
N TRP A 359 -3.02 11.10 -3.08
CA TRP A 359 -4.42 10.66 -2.95
C TRP A 359 -4.51 9.27 -2.35
N SER A 360 -5.69 8.92 -1.83
CA SER A 360 -6.04 7.53 -1.56
C SER A 360 -6.47 6.84 -2.85
N TYR A 361 -6.20 5.54 -2.92
CA TYR A 361 -6.71 4.71 -4.01
C TYR A 361 -8.07 4.12 -3.67
N ASN A 362 -8.75 3.68 -4.69
CA ASN A 362 -9.94 2.84 -4.60
C ASN A 362 -9.77 1.59 -5.48
N THR A 363 -10.66 0.64 -5.33
CA THR A 363 -10.71 -0.53 -6.20
C THR A 363 -12.13 -0.76 -6.66
N TRP A 364 -12.30 -0.90 -7.97
CA TRP A 364 -13.54 -1.27 -8.60
C TRP A 364 -13.62 -2.79 -8.74
N TYR A 365 -14.78 -3.32 -8.39
CA TYR A 365 -15.16 -4.72 -8.48
C TYR A 365 -16.36 -4.86 -9.41
N ALA A 366 -16.39 -5.92 -10.24
CA ALA A 366 -17.56 -6.26 -11.01
C ALA A 366 -17.80 -7.77 -10.89
N PHE A 367 -19.04 -8.17 -10.66
CA PHE A 367 -19.40 -9.56 -10.42
C PHE A 367 -20.86 -9.87 -10.79
N SER A 368 -21.17 -11.18 -10.95
CA SER A 368 -22.53 -11.66 -11.20
C SER A 368 -23.49 -11.14 -10.13
N LYS A 369 -24.72 -10.82 -10.53
CA LYS A 369 -25.79 -10.47 -9.58
C LYS A 369 -26.14 -11.59 -8.62
N ASP A 370 -25.82 -12.83 -8.97
CA ASP A 370 -26.03 -14.00 -8.11
C ASP A 370 -24.99 -14.09 -6.97
N VAL A 371 -24.01 -13.20 -6.94
CA VAL A 371 -22.97 -13.14 -5.90
C VAL A 371 -23.23 -11.95 -4.99
N ASP A 372 -23.37 -12.18 -3.69
CA ASP A 372 -23.25 -11.14 -2.69
C ASP A 372 -21.80 -11.09 -2.19
N PHE A 373 -21.10 -10.00 -2.50
CA PHE A 373 -19.74 -9.74 -2.11
C PHE A 373 -19.59 -8.30 -1.62
N ASN A 374 -18.90 -8.13 -0.48
CA ASN A 374 -18.61 -6.82 0.08
C ASN A 374 -17.08 -6.62 0.14
N PRO A 375 -16.56 -5.63 -0.59
CA PRO A 375 -15.13 -5.29 -0.53
C PRO A 375 -14.75 -4.69 0.82
N THR A 376 -13.47 -4.80 1.15
CA THR A 376 -12.86 -4.23 2.36
C THR A 376 -11.76 -3.26 2.00
N SER A 377 -11.49 -2.28 2.87
CA SER A 377 -10.52 -1.20 2.62
C SER A 377 -9.05 -1.65 2.58
N ASP A 378 -8.75 -2.87 2.98
CA ASP A 378 -7.41 -3.43 2.94
C ASP A 378 -7.02 -4.11 1.61
N GLU A 379 -7.87 -4.01 0.60
CA GLU A 379 -7.69 -4.59 -0.73
C GLU A 379 -7.61 -6.14 -0.74
N ILE A 380 -8.04 -6.83 0.32
CA ILE A 380 -8.01 -8.30 0.39
C ILE A 380 -9.42 -8.84 0.17
N PRO A 381 -9.70 -9.52 -0.98
CA PRO A 381 -10.99 -10.15 -1.18
C PRO A 381 -11.26 -11.26 -0.18
N ARG A 382 -12.31 -11.10 0.63
CA ARG A 382 -12.69 -12.07 1.67
C ARG A 382 -13.85 -12.93 1.20
N PHE A 383 -13.59 -13.91 0.34
CA PHE A 383 -14.63 -14.79 -0.21
C PHE A 383 -15.32 -15.67 0.83
N PHE A 384 -14.80 -15.79 2.05
CA PHE A 384 -15.48 -16.51 3.11
C PHE A 384 -16.74 -15.79 3.61
N THR A 385 -16.86 -14.49 3.36
CA THR A 385 -18.07 -13.70 3.65
C THR A 385 -19.03 -13.66 2.46
N ALA A 386 -18.56 -14.00 1.26
CA ALA A 386 -19.37 -14.01 0.06
C ALA A 386 -20.35 -15.19 0.05
N LYS A 387 -21.47 -15.02 -0.63
CA LYS A 387 -22.49 -16.07 -0.79
C LYS A 387 -23.16 -15.98 -2.16
N TRP A 388 -23.74 -17.08 -2.60
CA TRP A 388 -24.70 -17.10 -3.69
C TRP A 388 -26.06 -16.62 -3.18
N MET A 389 -26.74 -15.78 -4.00
CA MET A 389 -28.11 -15.31 -3.72
C MET A 389 -29.16 -16.25 -4.32
#